data_7d124bde718752a2f706c7666260d705
#
_entry.id   7d124bde718752a2f706c7666260d705
#
_cell.length_a   1.000
_cell.length_b   1.000
_cell.length_c   1.000
_cell.angle_alpha   90.00
_cell.angle_beta   90.00
_cell.angle_gamma   90.00
#
_symmetry.space_group_name_H-M   'P 1'
#
loop_
_entity.id
_entity.type
_entity.pdbx_description
1 polymer ?
#
loop_
_entity_poly.entity_id
_entity_poly.type
_entity_poly.pdbx_seq_one_letter_code
_entity_poly.pdbx_strand_id
1 'polypeptide(L)'
;MPGSLKTQLPFTSTSETIGDLLDCLARLTPLKTWLFAEVKNDYWIIRACTDASFGLKVDQFLTWSESVCRRVISMGGPQCAPDLGKLTYLAEAPIAIELGIASYLGVPIRIPGKMEGMLCGIDKHIADDELVHFLPVAETFGRVLASSWAQHLSEEQPTALVSDEKKVDMLSGLYDLNSFQVLLQSAAEHHRNEQGGILLFDLDVSSAGNDVGTRKEIEIATRLLQAATRPQDGLGHLAPGEFAIYLPGISEAGLLSVARRIRSSLIASGLKSKWGASWFKDMDQLDSLDGALKRASSQSSGITSAEEISV
;
A
#
# COMPACT_ATOMS: atom_id res chain seq x y z
N MET A 1 15.14 52.48 8.67
CA MET A 1 14.29 51.85 7.68
C MET A 1 14.27 50.35 7.97
N PRO A 2 13.26 49.74 8.58
CA PRO A 2 13.23 48.29 8.73
C PRO A 2 12.88 47.65 7.38
N GLY A 3 13.81 46.84 6.88
CA GLY A 3 13.64 46.08 5.64
C GLY A 3 12.44 45.15 5.74
N SER A 4 11.53 45.29 4.81
CA SER A 4 10.38 44.42 4.62
C SER A 4 10.86 43.00 4.34
N LEU A 5 10.67 42.05 5.28
CA LEU A 5 10.73 40.63 5.04
C LEU A 5 9.55 40.24 4.14
N LYS A 6 9.75 40.34 2.83
CA LYS A 6 8.87 39.73 1.83
C LYS A 6 9.42 38.36 1.44
N THR A 7 9.50 37.46 2.39
CA THR A 7 9.64 36.03 2.03
C THR A 7 8.26 35.42 2.14
N GLN A 8 7.44 35.60 1.10
CA GLN A 8 6.30 34.70 0.90
C GLN A 8 6.89 33.35 0.52
N LEU A 9 6.76 32.37 1.40
CA LEU A 9 7.05 30.99 1.06
C LEU A 9 6.07 30.58 -0.08
N PRO A 10 6.58 29.99 -1.17
CA PRO A 10 5.71 29.49 -2.23
C PRO A 10 4.73 28.47 -1.64
N PHE A 11 3.51 28.44 -2.18
CA PHE A 11 2.57 27.38 -1.87
C PHE A 11 3.13 26.08 -2.45
N THR A 12 3.46 25.11 -1.59
CA THR A 12 3.99 23.79 -1.96
C THR A 12 2.90 22.75 -1.85
N SER A 13 2.95 21.71 -2.69
CA SER A 13 2.07 20.57 -2.56
C SER A 13 2.31 19.84 -1.22
N THR A 14 1.30 19.10 -0.74
CA THR A 14 1.44 18.32 0.51
C THR A 14 2.61 17.34 0.45
N SER A 15 2.84 16.72 -0.71
CA SER A 15 3.96 15.81 -0.93
C SER A 15 5.32 16.50 -0.83
N GLU A 16 5.48 17.69 -1.43
CA GLU A 16 6.70 18.52 -1.31
C GLU A 16 6.93 18.93 0.14
N THR A 17 5.88 19.37 0.84
CA THR A 17 5.96 19.77 2.25
C THR A 17 6.45 18.61 3.12
N ILE A 18 5.98 17.39 2.89
CA ILE A 18 6.41 16.20 3.64
C ILE A 18 7.87 15.88 3.30
N GLY A 19 8.28 15.97 2.04
CA GLY A 19 9.68 15.82 1.63
C GLY A 19 10.60 16.81 2.34
N ASP A 20 10.24 18.09 2.37
CA ASP A 20 10.98 19.13 3.07
C ASP A 20 11.11 18.89 4.58
N LEU A 21 10.06 18.33 5.22
CA LEU A 21 10.10 17.94 6.62
C LEU A 21 11.10 16.80 6.87
N LEU A 22 11.13 15.78 6.01
CA LEU A 22 12.08 14.68 6.12
C LEU A 22 13.52 15.14 5.88
N ASP A 23 13.74 16.01 4.88
CA ASP A 23 15.04 16.62 4.61
C ASP A 23 15.55 17.48 5.80
N CYS A 24 14.64 18.19 6.44
CA CYS A 24 14.95 18.95 7.65
C CYS A 24 15.40 18.01 8.77
N LEU A 25 14.69 16.91 9.02
CA LEU A 25 15.08 15.90 10.01
C LEU A 25 16.45 15.29 9.70
N ALA A 26 16.73 14.95 8.44
CA ALA A 26 18.01 14.40 8.02
C ALA A 26 19.20 15.38 8.22
N ARG A 27 18.92 16.68 8.19
CA ARG A 27 19.92 17.74 8.49
C ARG A 27 20.09 18.00 9.98
N LEU A 28 18.99 17.95 10.74
CA LEU A 28 18.98 18.28 12.18
C LEU A 28 19.50 17.13 13.03
N THR A 29 19.36 15.89 12.58
CA THR A 29 19.66 14.68 13.36
C THR A 29 20.91 13.96 12.82
N PRO A 30 21.53 13.08 13.62
CA PRO A 30 22.59 12.21 13.14
C PRO A 30 22.13 11.23 12.05
N LEU A 31 20.83 10.85 12.03
CA LEU A 31 20.26 9.91 11.08
C LEU A 31 20.08 10.55 9.71
N LYS A 32 20.54 9.88 8.65
CA LYS A 32 20.58 10.43 7.29
C LYS A 32 19.45 9.94 6.39
N THR A 33 18.78 8.85 6.77
CA THR A 33 17.59 8.36 6.06
C THR A 33 16.37 8.55 6.94
N TRP A 34 15.41 9.29 6.43
CA TRP A 34 14.11 9.51 7.08
C TRP A 34 12.99 9.12 6.12
N LEU A 35 11.97 8.49 6.67
CA LEU A 35 10.83 8.06 5.89
C LEU A 35 9.53 8.17 6.69
N PHE A 36 8.48 8.45 5.97
CA PHE A 36 7.11 8.35 6.43
C PHE A 36 6.45 7.19 5.70
N ALA A 37 5.91 6.24 6.45
CA ALA A 37 5.24 5.09 5.90
C ALA A 37 3.87 4.87 6.53
N GLU A 38 2.93 4.45 5.69
CA GLU A 38 1.58 4.00 6.07
C GLU A 38 1.60 2.50 6.34
N VAL A 39 0.86 2.07 7.37
CA VAL A 39 0.64 0.64 7.67
C VAL A 39 -0.73 0.24 7.12
N LYS A 40 -0.77 -0.74 6.23
CA LYS A 40 -2.00 -1.26 5.64
C LYS A 40 -1.86 -2.75 5.35
N ASN A 41 -2.76 -3.57 5.90
CA ASN A 41 -2.82 -5.03 5.63
C ASN A 41 -1.46 -5.75 5.78
N ASP A 42 -0.74 -5.55 6.88
CA ASP A 42 0.61 -6.09 7.10
C ASP A 42 1.70 -5.59 6.14
N TYR A 43 1.41 -4.54 5.38
CA TYR A 43 2.40 -3.84 4.57
C TYR A 43 2.74 -2.48 5.16
N TRP A 44 3.98 -2.11 5.00
CA TRP A 44 4.56 -0.84 5.36
C TRP A 44 4.92 -0.11 4.08
N ILE A 45 4.07 0.84 3.67
CA ILE A 45 4.15 1.52 2.38
C ILE A 45 4.83 2.86 2.57
N ILE A 46 5.96 3.06 1.93
CA ILE A 46 6.72 4.32 2.02
C ILE A 46 5.97 5.41 1.25
N ARG A 47 5.46 6.42 1.95
CA ARG A 47 4.75 7.55 1.36
C ARG A 47 5.64 8.75 1.08
N ALA A 48 6.72 8.90 1.83
CA ALA A 48 7.78 9.87 1.56
C ALA A 48 9.10 9.34 2.11
N CYS A 49 10.20 9.68 1.49
CA CYS A 49 11.52 9.22 1.89
C CYS A 49 12.60 10.21 1.47
N THR A 50 13.50 10.50 2.41
CA THR A 50 14.82 11.04 2.15
C THR A 50 15.80 9.91 2.44
N ASP A 51 16.45 9.36 1.42
CA ASP A 51 17.33 8.21 1.57
C ASP A 51 18.77 8.53 1.17
N ALA A 52 19.72 8.26 2.09
CA ALA A 52 21.13 8.46 1.84
C ALA A 52 21.90 7.16 1.50
N SER A 53 21.38 5.96 1.88
CA SER A 53 22.24 4.78 1.83
C SER A 53 21.53 3.41 1.74
N PHE A 54 20.21 3.37 1.79
CA PHE A 54 19.46 2.11 1.82
C PHE A 54 18.83 1.74 0.47
N GLY A 55 18.72 2.68 -0.46
CA GLY A 55 18.08 2.49 -1.76
C GLY A 55 16.55 2.47 -1.66
N LEU A 56 15.98 3.03 -0.58
CA LEU A 56 14.53 3.09 -0.36
C LEU A 56 13.88 4.12 -1.29
N LYS A 57 12.66 3.84 -1.71
CA LYS A 57 11.90 4.68 -2.64
C LYS A 57 10.46 4.86 -2.17
N VAL A 58 9.87 5.98 -2.58
CA VAL A 58 8.42 6.19 -2.43
C VAL A 58 7.66 5.09 -3.14
N ASP A 59 6.53 4.69 -2.56
CA ASP A 59 5.65 3.58 -2.98
C ASP A 59 6.30 2.19 -2.93
N GLN A 60 7.50 2.08 -2.36
CA GLN A 60 8.06 0.81 -1.97
C GLN A 60 7.31 0.29 -0.74
N PHE A 61 7.03 -1.00 -0.72
CA PHE A 61 6.41 -1.66 0.42
C PHE A 61 7.34 -2.70 1.04
N LEU A 62 7.24 -2.83 2.35
CA LEU A 62 7.96 -3.80 3.17
C LEU A 62 6.94 -4.54 4.04
N THR A 63 7.28 -5.75 4.49
CA THR A 63 6.42 -6.50 5.40
C THR A 63 6.41 -5.83 6.78
N TRP A 64 5.23 -5.40 7.25
CA TRP A 64 5.08 -4.71 8.53
C TRP A 64 5.50 -5.60 9.72
N SER A 65 5.07 -6.86 9.74
CA SER A 65 5.39 -7.82 10.80
C SER A 65 6.91 -8.08 10.95
N GLU A 66 7.72 -7.84 9.91
CA GLU A 66 9.16 -8.01 9.89
C GLU A 66 9.94 -6.74 10.26
N SER A 67 9.24 -5.62 10.46
CA SER A 67 9.85 -4.32 10.69
C SER A 67 10.28 -4.08 12.14
N VAL A 68 11.29 -3.23 12.32
CA VAL A 68 11.69 -2.70 13.64
C VAL A 68 10.52 -1.96 14.28
N CYS A 69 9.80 -1.17 13.51
CA CYS A 69 8.66 -0.36 13.97
C CYS A 69 7.55 -1.20 14.58
N ARG A 70 7.22 -2.35 13.98
CA ARG A 70 6.25 -3.30 14.52
C ARG A 70 6.67 -3.82 15.87
N ARG A 71 7.94 -4.17 16.03
CA ARG A 71 8.50 -4.67 17.30
C ARG A 71 8.46 -3.60 18.38
N VAL A 72 8.81 -2.37 18.07
CA VAL A 72 8.72 -1.22 18.99
C VAL A 72 7.30 -1.05 19.51
N ILE A 73 6.30 -1.03 18.62
CA ILE A 73 4.89 -0.84 19.01
C ILE A 73 4.35 -2.02 19.80
N SER A 74 4.59 -3.26 19.33
CA SER A 74 3.98 -4.45 19.94
C SER A 74 4.58 -4.84 21.29
N MET A 75 5.84 -4.51 21.53
CA MET A 75 6.56 -4.87 22.74
C MET A 75 6.73 -3.70 23.71
N GLY A 76 6.21 -2.50 23.35
CA GLY A 76 6.42 -1.29 24.14
C GLY A 76 7.89 -0.89 24.20
N GLY A 77 8.65 -1.15 23.14
CA GLY A 77 10.07 -0.89 23.08
C GLY A 77 10.41 0.60 22.98
N PRO A 78 11.69 0.98 23.13
CA PRO A 78 12.12 2.35 23.00
C PRO A 78 11.93 2.86 21.58
N GLN A 79 11.39 4.07 21.45
CA GLN A 79 11.24 4.76 20.17
C GLN A 79 12.57 5.21 19.58
N CYS A 80 13.64 5.18 20.35
CA CYS A 80 14.98 5.57 19.96
C CYS A 80 15.99 4.50 20.38
N ALA A 81 16.82 4.06 19.45
CA ALA A 81 17.91 3.13 19.64
C ALA A 81 19.17 3.66 18.93
N PRO A 82 20.04 4.40 19.65
CA PRO A 82 21.32 4.86 19.08
C PRO A 82 22.20 3.72 18.59
N ASP A 83 22.18 2.60 19.30
CA ASP A 83 22.83 1.36 18.93
C ASP A 83 21.79 0.22 18.94
N LEU A 84 21.28 -0.12 17.77
CA LEU A 84 20.26 -1.16 17.61
C LEU A 84 20.78 -2.53 18.05
N GLY A 85 22.08 -2.80 17.92
CA GLY A 85 22.73 -4.04 18.31
C GLY A 85 22.66 -4.33 19.81
N LYS A 86 22.52 -3.31 20.67
CA LYS A 86 22.28 -3.48 22.11
C LYS A 86 20.88 -3.98 22.46
N LEU A 87 19.94 -3.93 21.51
CA LEU A 87 18.54 -4.32 21.67
C LEU A 87 18.26 -5.54 20.78
N THR A 88 18.70 -6.72 21.21
CA THR A 88 18.64 -7.96 20.42
C THR A 88 17.30 -8.18 19.74
N TYR A 89 16.20 -7.94 20.46
CA TYR A 89 14.86 -8.14 19.92
C TYR A 89 14.49 -7.16 18.78
N LEU A 90 15.15 -6.00 18.67
CA LEU A 90 15.02 -5.08 17.54
C LEU A 90 16.01 -5.41 16.42
N ALA A 91 17.25 -5.72 16.80
CA ALA A 91 18.32 -6.05 15.85
C ALA A 91 18.03 -7.33 15.04
N GLU A 92 17.29 -8.26 15.61
CA GLU A 92 16.85 -9.50 14.95
C GLU A 92 15.61 -9.30 14.05
N ALA A 93 15.10 -8.07 13.88
CA ALA A 93 14.04 -7.83 12.90
C ALA A 93 14.57 -8.13 11.48
N PRO A 94 13.85 -8.93 10.66
CA PRO A 94 14.33 -9.30 9.34
C PRO A 94 14.75 -8.09 8.49
N ILE A 95 13.95 -7.04 8.49
CA ILE A 95 14.25 -5.78 7.77
C ILE A 95 15.51 -5.09 8.33
N ALA A 96 15.76 -5.15 9.66
CA ALA A 96 16.97 -4.57 10.24
C ALA A 96 18.23 -5.29 9.74
N ILE A 97 18.17 -6.61 9.65
CA ILE A 97 19.28 -7.44 9.16
C ILE A 97 19.49 -7.20 7.67
N GLU A 98 18.44 -7.26 6.86
CA GLU A 98 18.47 -7.09 5.41
C GLU A 98 19.06 -5.73 5.01
N LEU A 99 18.57 -4.66 5.62
CA LEU A 99 19.02 -3.30 5.33
C LEU A 99 20.33 -2.94 6.05
N GLY A 100 20.73 -3.68 7.09
CA GLY A 100 21.91 -3.35 7.92
C GLY A 100 21.69 -2.11 8.77
N ILE A 101 20.51 -1.99 9.42
CA ILE A 101 20.18 -0.85 10.28
C ILE A 101 20.96 -0.94 11.59
N ALA A 102 21.77 0.07 11.90
CA ALA A 102 22.56 0.15 13.12
C ALA A 102 22.00 1.13 14.16
N SER A 103 21.28 2.15 13.74
CA SER A 103 20.58 3.09 14.63
C SER A 103 19.17 3.42 14.12
N TYR A 104 18.28 3.75 15.06
CA TYR A 104 16.85 3.88 14.79
C TYR A 104 16.21 4.93 15.69
N LEU A 105 15.31 5.72 15.13
CA LEU A 105 14.37 6.56 15.85
C LEU A 105 13.00 6.48 15.13
N GLY A 106 11.93 6.15 15.86
CA GLY A 106 10.60 6.01 15.26
C GLY A 106 9.50 6.63 16.09
N VAL A 107 8.59 7.33 15.42
CA VAL A 107 7.41 7.96 16.00
C VAL A 107 6.17 7.40 15.32
N PRO A 108 5.26 6.75 16.07
CA PRO A 108 4.00 6.29 15.50
C PRO A 108 3.12 7.49 15.11
N ILE A 109 2.54 7.38 13.92
CA ILE A 109 1.59 8.34 13.35
C ILE A 109 0.21 7.68 13.36
N ARG A 110 -0.78 8.37 13.92
CA ARG A 110 -2.17 7.89 13.90
C ARG A 110 -3.10 9.00 13.47
N ILE A 111 -3.87 8.74 12.43
CA ILE A 111 -4.93 9.60 11.94
C ILE A 111 -6.25 8.84 12.17
N PRO A 112 -7.06 9.23 13.18
CA PRO A 112 -8.24 8.47 13.58
C PRO A 112 -9.20 8.22 12.41
N GLY A 113 -9.63 6.96 12.23
CA GLY A 113 -10.55 6.54 11.18
C GLY A 113 -9.97 6.56 9.75
N LYS A 114 -8.69 6.92 9.58
CA LYS A 114 -8.06 7.05 8.26
C LYS A 114 -6.84 6.17 8.09
N MET A 115 -5.83 6.28 8.97
CA MET A 115 -4.60 5.50 8.84
C MET A 115 -3.81 5.36 10.14
N GLU A 116 -2.98 4.32 10.17
CA GLU A 116 -1.84 4.18 11.08
C GLU A 116 -0.55 4.17 10.26
N GLY A 117 0.52 4.73 10.80
CA GLY A 117 1.80 4.82 10.12
C GLY A 117 2.94 5.12 11.07
N MET A 118 4.13 5.32 10.49
CA MET A 118 5.36 5.61 11.22
C MET A 118 6.16 6.70 10.52
N LEU A 119 6.70 7.62 11.31
CA LEU A 119 7.82 8.46 10.93
C LEU A 119 9.08 7.80 11.49
N CYS A 120 10.03 7.40 10.64
CA CYS A 120 11.23 6.68 11.03
C CYS A 120 12.49 7.33 10.50
N GLY A 121 13.47 7.47 11.37
CA GLY A 121 14.86 7.76 11.01
C GLY A 121 15.72 6.52 11.21
N ILE A 122 16.57 6.18 10.24
CA ILE A 122 17.48 5.05 10.28
C ILE A 122 18.86 5.41 9.74
N ASP A 123 19.89 4.72 10.22
CA ASP A 123 21.25 4.81 9.67
C ASP A 123 21.98 3.46 9.76
N LYS A 124 22.99 3.27 8.89
CA LYS A 124 23.90 2.12 8.91
C LYS A 124 25.02 2.24 9.94
N HIS A 125 25.14 3.41 10.55
CA HIS A 125 26.14 3.69 11.58
C HIS A 125 25.46 3.79 12.95
N ILE A 126 26.18 3.36 13.97
CA ILE A 126 25.78 3.59 15.37
C ILE A 126 25.80 5.09 15.60
N ALA A 127 24.73 5.63 16.17
CA ALA A 127 24.65 7.02 16.58
C ALA A 127 25.13 7.22 18.03
N ASP A 128 25.45 8.45 18.40
CA ASP A 128 25.73 8.79 19.78
C ASP A 128 24.48 8.71 20.64
N ASP A 129 24.64 8.52 21.94
CA ASP A 129 23.55 8.46 22.92
C ASP A 129 22.71 9.77 22.94
N GLU A 130 23.26 10.87 22.41
CA GLU A 130 22.55 12.13 22.21
C GLU A 130 21.37 12.03 21.24
N LEU A 131 21.29 10.96 20.42
CA LEU A 131 20.16 10.73 19.52
C LEU A 131 18.82 10.79 20.26
N VAL A 132 18.77 10.37 21.51
CA VAL A 132 17.53 10.40 22.32
C VAL A 132 16.98 11.82 22.49
N HIS A 133 17.82 12.84 22.47
CA HIS A 133 17.42 14.25 22.59
C HIS A 133 16.62 14.76 21.37
N PHE A 134 16.71 14.06 20.25
CA PHE A 134 15.94 14.40 19.05
C PHE A 134 14.54 13.78 19.01
N LEU A 135 14.20 12.90 19.96
CA LEU A 135 12.86 12.31 20.01
C LEU A 135 11.73 13.35 20.10
N PRO A 136 11.80 14.40 20.98
CA PRO A 136 10.76 15.43 21.01
C PRO A 136 10.65 16.24 19.70
N VAL A 137 11.75 16.41 19.00
CA VAL A 137 11.77 17.05 17.67
C VAL A 137 11.03 16.16 16.67
N ALA A 138 11.39 14.88 16.59
CA ALA A 138 10.73 13.93 15.70
C ALA A 138 9.22 13.77 16.00
N GLU A 139 8.83 13.77 17.28
CA GLU A 139 7.42 13.76 17.69
C GLU A 139 6.67 15.02 17.22
N THR A 140 7.33 16.18 17.27
CA THR A 140 6.74 17.44 16.79
C THR A 140 6.55 17.41 15.28
N PHE A 141 7.55 16.95 14.53
CA PHE A 141 7.46 16.75 13.09
C PHE A 141 6.39 15.70 12.75
N GLY A 142 6.29 14.61 13.52
CA GLY A 142 5.25 13.60 13.38
C GLY A 142 3.84 14.16 13.51
N ARG A 143 3.60 15.09 14.45
CA ARG A 143 2.30 15.78 14.58
C ARG A 143 1.99 16.68 13.38
N VAL A 144 2.97 17.44 12.90
CA VAL A 144 2.81 18.29 11.71
C VAL A 144 2.52 17.43 10.49
N LEU A 145 3.28 16.36 10.30
CA LEU A 145 3.12 15.41 9.22
C LEU A 145 1.73 14.74 9.26
N ALA A 146 1.28 14.29 10.45
CA ALA A 146 -0.05 13.73 10.62
C ALA A 146 -1.16 14.71 10.20
N SER A 147 -1.01 15.98 10.54
CA SER A 147 -1.97 17.03 10.16
C SER A 147 -1.99 17.25 8.64
N SER A 148 -0.81 17.40 8.02
CA SER A 148 -0.69 17.60 6.57
C SER A 148 -1.19 16.39 5.79
N TRP A 149 -0.87 15.18 6.26
CA TRP A 149 -1.34 13.94 5.62
C TRP A 149 -2.85 13.74 5.80
N ALA A 150 -3.42 14.10 6.95
CA ALA A 150 -4.87 14.07 7.18
C ALA A 150 -5.62 14.99 6.21
N GLN A 151 -5.05 16.15 5.91
CA GLN A 151 -5.58 17.07 4.90
C GLN A 151 -5.49 16.45 3.51
N HIS A 152 -4.34 15.90 3.12
CA HIS A 152 -4.14 15.21 1.84
C HIS A 152 -5.17 14.07 1.64
N LEU A 153 -5.36 13.21 2.64
CA LEU A 153 -6.38 12.16 2.61
C LEU A 153 -7.81 12.69 2.54
N SER A 154 -8.06 13.92 3.02
CA SER A 154 -9.38 14.55 2.94
C SER A 154 -9.62 15.18 1.57
N GLU A 155 -8.56 15.67 0.94
CA GLU A 155 -8.59 16.22 -0.42
C GLU A 155 -8.67 15.09 -1.46
N GLU A 156 -8.12 13.91 -1.15
CA GLU A 156 -8.24 12.70 -1.97
C GLU A 156 -9.58 11.96 -1.81
N GLN A 157 -10.40 12.29 -0.80
CA GLN A 157 -11.79 11.83 -0.78
C GLN A 157 -12.55 12.62 -1.86
N PRO A 158 -13.07 11.98 -2.90
CA PRO A 158 -13.75 12.72 -3.95
C PRO A 158 -15.00 13.39 -3.39
N THR A 159 -14.98 14.70 -3.30
CA THR A 159 -16.19 15.46 -3.62
C THR A 159 -16.54 14.95 -5.01
N ALA A 160 -17.59 14.17 -5.11
CA ALA A 160 -18.08 13.63 -6.37
C ALA A 160 -18.32 14.79 -7.34
N LEU A 161 -17.33 15.06 -8.20
CA LEU A 161 -17.45 15.78 -9.48
C LEU A 161 -16.04 15.98 -10.05
N VAL A 162 -15.69 15.11 -11.02
CA VAL A 162 -14.81 15.38 -12.16
C VAL A 162 -13.36 15.82 -11.87
N SER A 163 -12.44 14.86 -11.76
CA SER A 163 -11.16 14.96 -12.45
C SER A 163 -10.83 13.61 -13.09
N ASP A 164 -10.71 13.61 -14.39
CA ASP A 164 -10.58 12.46 -15.31
C ASP A 164 -9.16 11.84 -15.28
N GLU A 165 -8.42 11.98 -14.18
CA GLU A 165 -7.13 11.34 -14.02
C GLU A 165 -7.31 10.00 -13.27
N LYS A 166 -7.36 8.93 -14.07
CA LYS A 166 -7.30 7.56 -13.60
C LYS A 166 -5.98 7.35 -12.86
N LYS A 167 -6.02 7.33 -11.53
CA LYS A 167 -4.85 6.93 -10.73
C LYS A 167 -4.62 5.45 -10.93
N VAL A 168 -3.43 5.10 -11.36
CA VAL A 168 -3.00 3.72 -11.59
C VAL A 168 -1.94 3.33 -10.58
N ASP A 169 -1.94 2.08 -10.18
CA ASP A 169 -0.86 1.50 -9.39
C ASP A 169 0.46 1.58 -10.17
N MET A 170 1.47 2.15 -9.56
CA MET A 170 2.74 2.46 -10.23
C MET A 170 3.54 1.22 -10.64
N LEU A 171 3.31 0.07 -9.98
CA LEU A 171 4.02 -1.16 -10.28
C LEU A 171 3.38 -1.91 -11.44
N SER A 172 2.06 -1.99 -11.46
CA SER A 172 1.30 -2.75 -12.45
C SER A 172 0.72 -1.88 -13.58
N GLY A 173 0.56 -0.58 -13.37
CA GLY A 173 -0.16 0.31 -14.29
C GLY A 173 -1.66 0.04 -14.36
N LEU A 174 -2.20 -0.74 -13.43
CA LEU A 174 -3.62 -1.05 -13.29
C LEU A 174 -4.31 -0.03 -12.37
N TYR A 175 -5.64 -0.02 -12.31
CA TYR A 175 -6.34 0.79 -11.33
C TYR A 175 -5.88 0.43 -9.91
N ASP A 176 -5.57 1.43 -9.09
CA ASP A 176 -5.41 1.24 -7.66
C ASP A 176 -6.78 0.95 -6.99
N LEU A 177 -6.78 0.62 -5.70
CA LEU A 177 -8.00 0.31 -4.96
C LEU A 177 -9.05 1.43 -5.10
N ASN A 178 -8.64 2.69 -4.93
CA ASN A 178 -9.56 3.83 -4.97
C ASN A 178 -10.14 4.02 -6.38
N SER A 179 -9.31 3.99 -7.41
CA SER A 179 -9.75 4.12 -8.81
C SER A 179 -10.61 2.94 -9.25
N PHE A 180 -10.34 1.74 -8.76
CA PHE A 180 -11.18 0.58 -9.00
C PHE A 180 -12.55 0.69 -8.31
N GLN A 181 -12.60 1.27 -7.10
CA GLN A 181 -13.86 1.59 -6.41
C GLN A 181 -14.70 2.60 -7.19
N VAL A 182 -14.06 3.68 -7.67
CA VAL A 182 -14.72 4.71 -8.51
C VAL A 182 -15.25 4.10 -9.81
N LEU A 183 -14.47 3.21 -10.45
CA LEU A 183 -14.91 2.49 -11.65
C LEU A 183 -16.20 1.69 -11.38
N LEU A 184 -16.26 0.93 -10.28
CA LEU A 184 -17.44 0.12 -9.93
C LEU A 184 -18.63 1.00 -9.56
N GLN A 185 -18.40 2.09 -8.85
CA GLN A 185 -19.46 3.04 -8.50
C GLN A 185 -20.05 3.70 -9.75
N SER A 186 -19.20 4.15 -10.68
CA SER A 186 -19.63 4.68 -11.97
C SER A 186 -20.38 3.64 -12.80
N ALA A 187 -19.94 2.38 -12.80
CA ALA A 187 -20.64 1.30 -13.47
C ALA A 187 -22.05 1.06 -12.85
N ALA A 188 -22.17 1.09 -11.51
CA ALA A 188 -23.45 0.97 -10.82
C ALA A 188 -24.43 2.12 -11.15
N GLU A 189 -23.91 3.31 -11.38
CA GLU A 189 -24.73 4.48 -11.75
C GLU A 189 -25.25 4.43 -13.20
N HIS A 190 -24.39 3.95 -14.14
CA HIS A 190 -24.67 4.02 -15.57
C HIS A 190 -25.23 2.71 -16.15
N HIS A 191 -24.98 1.58 -15.50
CA HIS A 191 -25.33 0.24 -16.00
C HIS A 191 -26.18 -0.56 -15.01
N ARG A 192 -27.10 0.10 -14.30
CA ARG A 192 -27.90 -0.48 -13.19
C ARG A 192 -28.56 -1.82 -13.52
N ASN A 193 -29.08 -1.98 -14.75
CA ASN A 193 -29.81 -3.16 -15.18
C ASN A 193 -28.92 -4.15 -15.97
N GLU A 194 -27.60 -4.01 -15.92
CA GLU A 194 -26.70 -4.90 -16.62
C GLU A 194 -26.11 -5.93 -15.67
N GLN A 195 -26.06 -7.16 -16.17
CA GLN A 195 -25.35 -8.24 -15.47
C GLN A 195 -23.85 -8.02 -15.51
N GLY A 196 -23.15 -8.56 -14.54
CA GLY A 196 -21.70 -8.46 -14.49
C GLY A 196 -21.09 -9.40 -13.47
N GLY A 197 -19.79 -9.33 -13.34
CA GLY A 197 -19.07 -10.12 -12.34
C GLY A 197 -17.77 -9.49 -11.91
N ILE A 198 -17.35 -9.84 -10.71
CA ILE A 198 -16.04 -9.46 -10.15
C ILE A 198 -15.28 -10.76 -9.87
N LEU A 199 -14.02 -10.79 -10.33
CA LEU A 199 -13.04 -11.80 -9.96
C LEU A 199 -11.99 -11.17 -9.05
N LEU A 200 -11.57 -11.92 -8.06
CA LEU A 200 -10.42 -11.62 -7.23
C LEU A 200 -9.36 -12.70 -7.39
N PHE A 201 -8.13 -12.31 -7.47
CA PHE A 201 -6.97 -13.18 -7.42
C PHE A 201 -6.03 -12.67 -6.34
N ASP A 202 -5.67 -13.57 -5.43
CA ASP A 202 -4.68 -13.36 -4.37
C ASP A 202 -3.50 -14.30 -4.66
N LEU A 203 -2.40 -13.70 -5.11
CA LEU A 203 -1.16 -14.42 -5.40
C LEU A 203 -0.45 -14.74 -4.09
N ASP A 204 0.02 -15.96 -3.95
CA ASP A 204 0.93 -16.37 -2.89
C ASP A 204 2.34 -15.79 -3.21
N VAL A 205 2.44 -14.45 -3.13
CA VAL A 205 3.72 -13.77 -3.27
C VAL A 205 4.52 -13.96 -1.98
N SER A 206 5.78 -14.36 -2.10
CA SER A 206 6.63 -14.58 -0.95
C SER A 206 6.66 -13.33 -0.07
N SER A 207 6.42 -13.48 1.22
CA SER A 207 6.30 -12.41 2.22
C SER A 207 7.58 -11.57 2.42
N ALA A 208 8.66 -11.89 1.74
CA ALA A 208 9.85 -11.07 1.63
C ALA A 208 9.60 -9.88 0.68
N GLY A 209 8.71 -9.00 1.08
CA GLY A 209 7.98 -7.97 0.34
C GLY A 209 8.75 -6.95 -0.51
N ASN A 210 10.00 -7.18 -0.83
CA ASN A 210 10.80 -6.32 -1.73
C ASN A 210 11.81 -7.10 -2.56
N ASP A 211 11.71 -8.41 -2.55
CA ASP A 211 12.56 -9.20 -3.41
C ASP A 211 12.24 -8.87 -4.88
N VAL A 212 13.26 -8.77 -5.68
CA VAL A 212 13.19 -8.73 -7.16
C VAL A 212 12.25 -9.83 -7.68
N GLY A 213 12.12 -10.95 -6.93
CA GLY A 213 11.16 -12.02 -7.15
C GLY A 213 9.71 -11.58 -7.13
N THR A 214 9.26 -10.96 -6.04
CA THR A 214 7.87 -10.52 -5.86
C THR A 214 7.45 -9.48 -6.91
N ARG A 215 8.33 -8.53 -7.22
CA ARG A 215 8.08 -7.54 -8.28
C ARG A 215 7.91 -8.22 -9.64
N LYS A 216 8.76 -9.19 -9.96
CA LYS A 216 8.68 -9.97 -11.20
C LYS A 216 7.41 -10.81 -11.28
N GLU A 217 6.97 -11.40 -10.17
CA GLU A 217 5.72 -12.15 -10.06
C GLU A 217 4.50 -11.27 -10.33
N ILE A 218 4.46 -10.06 -9.74
CA ILE A 218 3.42 -9.06 -9.98
C ILE A 218 3.41 -8.60 -11.45
N GLU A 219 4.58 -8.34 -12.06
CA GLU A 219 4.67 -7.99 -13.47
C GLU A 219 4.17 -9.12 -14.40
N ILE A 220 4.52 -10.36 -14.12
CA ILE A 220 4.04 -11.53 -14.86
C ILE A 220 2.53 -11.65 -14.74
N ALA A 221 2.00 -11.60 -13.52
CA ALA A 221 0.57 -11.66 -13.26
C ALA A 221 -0.18 -10.55 -13.99
N THR A 222 0.30 -9.30 -13.90
CA THR A 222 -0.28 -8.14 -14.59
C THR A 222 -0.41 -8.39 -16.09
N ARG A 223 0.65 -8.85 -16.75
CA ARG A 223 0.62 -9.16 -18.20
C ARG A 223 -0.37 -10.26 -18.54
N LEU A 224 -0.43 -11.31 -17.72
CA LEU A 224 -1.37 -12.42 -17.93
C LEU A 224 -2.82 -11.96 -17.76
N LEU A 225 -3.11 -11.15 -16.76
CA LEU A 225 -4.43 -10.60 -16.51
C LEU A 225 -4.85 -9.65 -17.64
N GLN A 226 -3.96 -8.76 -18.08
CA GLN A 226 -4.22 -7.86 -19.22
C GLN A 226 -4.47 -8.63 -20.52
N ALA A 227 -3.73 -9.71 -20.77
CA ALA A 227 -3.94 -10.56 -21.96
C ALA A 227 -5.25 -11.36 -21.91
N ALA A 228 -5.79 -11.59 -20.70
CA ALA A 228 -7.02 -12.34 -20.49
C ALA A 228 -8.27 -11.46 -20.41
N THR A 229 -8.15 -10.15 -20.39
CA THR A 229 -9.24 -9.17 -20.25
C THR A 229 -9.46 -8.39 -21.56
N ARG A 230 -10.65 -7.82 -21.69
CA ARG A 230 -11.05 -6.99 -22.84
C ARG A 230 -10.82 -5.50 -22.50
N PRO A 231 -10.76 -4.60 -23.51
CA PRO A 231 -10.59 -3.15 -23.26
C PRO A 231 -11.67 -2.53 -22.35
N GLN A 232 -12.88 -3.09 -22.33
CA GLN A 232 -13.99 -2.63 -21.48
C GLN A 232 -13.98 -3.23 -20.07
N ASP A 233 -13.16 -4.25 -19.82
CA ASP A 233 -13.05 -4.87 -18.51
C ASP A 233 -12.22 -3.95 -17.58
N GLY A 234 -12.64 -3.84 -16.31
CA GLY A 234 -11.87 -3.12 -15.30
C GLY A 234 -10.83 -4.05 -14.66
N LEU A 235 -9.60 -3.59 -14.57
CA LEU A 235 -8.50 -4.37 -13.98
C LEU A 235 -7.79 -3.55 -12.93
N GLY A 236 -7.81 -4.01 -11.67
CA GLY A 236 -7.23 -3.35 -10.51
C GLY A 236 -6.15 -4.18 -9.82
N HIS A 237 -5.16 -3.51 -9.28
CA HIS A 237 -4.17 -4.03 -8.35
C HIS A 237 -4.45 -3.39 -6.99
N LEU A 238 -5.13 -4.12 -6.11
CA LEU A 238 -5.73 -3.57 -4.89
C LEU A 238 -4.75 -3.52 -3.71
N ALA A 239 -3.86 -4.51 -3.65
CA ALA A 239 -2.80 -4.66 -2.67
C ALA A 239 -1.71 -5.57 -3.27
N PRO A 240 -0.51 -5.64 -2.69
CA PRO A 240 0.53 -6.54 -3.17
C PRO A 240 0.02 -7.98 -3.28
N GLY A 241 0.02 -8.51 -4.52
CA GLY A 241 -0.53 -9.82 -4.83
C GLY A 241 -2.05 -9.89 -5.03
N GLU A 242 -2.82 -8.86 -4.64
CA GLU A 242 -4.27 -8.84 -4.78
C GLU A 242 -4.71 -8.11 -6.05
N PHE A 243 -5.35 -8.81 -6.97
CA PHE A 243 -5.89 -8.28 -8.21
C PHE A 243 -7.41 -8.45 -8.26
N ALA A 244 -8.09 -7.43 -8.78
CA ALA A 244 -9.52 -7.48 -9.05
C ALA A 244 -9.80 -7.25 -10.53
N ILE A 245 -10.82 -7.94 -11.05
CA ILE A 245 -11.29 -7.78 -12.42
C ILE A 245 -12.79 -7.55 -12.40
N TYR A 246 -13.25 -6.46 -12.96
CA TYR A 246 -14.66 -6.21 -13.24
C TYR A 246 -14.98 -6.54 -14.69
N LEU A 247 -15.98 -7.38 -14.90
CA LEU A 247 -16.40 -7.91 -16.20
C LEU A 247 -17.85 -7.49 -16.47
N PRO A 248 -18.09 -6.39 -17.17
CA PRO A 248 -19.44 -5.96 -17.53
C PRO A 248 -20.08 -6.89 -18.54
N GLY A 249 -21.38 -7.10 -18.42
CA GLY A 249 -22.19 -7.89 -19.37
C GLY A 249 -21.91 -9.39 -19.36
N ILE A 250 -21.07 -9.90 -18.45
CA ILE A 250 -20.70 -11.31 -18.44
C ILE A 250 -21.78 -12.18 -17.79
N SER A 251 -22.06 -13.35 -18.36
CA SER A 251 -22.88 -14.37 -17.71
C SER A 251 -22.10 -15.11 -16.62
N GLU A 252 -22.81 -15.72 -15.68
CA GLU A 252 -22.19 -16.50 -14.61
C GLU A 252 -21.24 -17.58 -15.13
N ALA A 253 -21.68 -18.36 -16.13
CA ALA A 253 -20.87 -19.39 -16.78
C ALA A 253 -19.64 -18.78 -17.48
N GLY A 254 -19.79 -17.58 -18.08
CA GLY A 254 -18.70 -16.82 -18.69
C GLY A 254 -17.67 -16.38 -17.66
N LEU A 255 -18.12 -15.87 -16.49
CA LEU A 255 -17.27 -15.46 -15.38
C LEU A 255 -16.36 -16.59 -14.91
N LEU A 256 -16.95 -17.78 -14.68
CA LEU A 256 -16.21 -18.97 -14.27
C LEU A 256 -15.22 -19.45 -15.35
N SER A 257 -15.60 -19.32 -16.63
CA SER A 257 -14.70 -19.65 -17.74
C SER A 257 -13.48 -18.74 -17.78
N VAL A 258 -13.68 -17.43 -17.61
CA VAL A 258 -12.58 -16.45 -17.52
C VAL A 258 -11.69 -16.74 -16.31
N ALA A 259 -12.29 -16.99 -15.14
CA ALA A 259 -11.54 -17.29 -13.92
C ALA A 259 -10.63 -18.52 -14.08
N ARG A 260 -11.17 -19.61 -14.65
CA ARG A 260 -10.41 -20.85 -14.92
C ARG A 260 -9.28 -20.62 -15.90
N ARG A 261 -9.50 -19.84 -16.96
CA ARG A 261 -8.47 -19.51 -17.96
C ARG A 261 -7.33 -18.72 -17.33
N ILE A 262 -7.63 -17.69 -16.55
CA ILE A 262 -6.64 -16.88 -15.85
C ILE A 262 -5.84 -17.75 -14.87
N ARG A 263 -6.53 -18.53 -14.04
CA ARG A 263 -5.86 -19.44 -13.09
C ARG A 263 -4.92 -20.40 -13.78
N SER A 264 -5.33 -21.00 -14.90
CA SER A 264 -4.48 -21.92 -15.66
C SER A 264 -3.23 -21.23 -16.19
N SER A 265 -3.36 -19.97 -16.65
CA SER A 265 -2.21 -19.18 -17.11
C SER A 265 -1.25 -18.80 -15.97
N LEU A 266 -1.78 -18.45 -14.79
CA LEU A 266 -0.97 -18.17 -13.60
C LEU A 266 -0.20 -19.42 -13.16
N ILE A 267 -0.86 -20.56 -13.06
CA ILE A 267 -0.22 -21.84 -12.70
C ILE A 267 0.86 -22.23 -13.72
N ALA A 268 0.58 -22.09 -15.03
CA ALA A 268 1.55 -22.38 -16.09
C ALA A 268 2.80 -21.49 -16.02
N SER A 269 2.67 -20.30 -15.42
CA SER A 269 3.77 -19.36 -15.18
C SER A 269 4.44 -19.54 -13.81
N GLY A 270 4.08 -20.60 -13.05
CA GLY A 270 4.64 -20.90 -11.74
C GLY A 270 4.04 -20.08 -10.59
N LEU A 271 3.02 -19.27 -10.86
CA LEU A 271 2.37 -18.43 -9.85
C LEU A 271 1.25 -19.21 -9.16
N LYS A 272 1.33 -19.30 -7.83
CA LYS A 272 0.24 -19.83 -7.00
C LYS A 272 -0.73 -18.72 -6.69
N SER A 273 -2.04 -19.00 -6.77
CA SER A 273 -3.06 -18.00 -6.45
C SER A 273 -4.29 -18.66 -5.85
N LYS A 274 -4.90 -17.97 -4.92
CA LYS A 274 -6.30 -18.14 -4.53
C LYS A 274 -7.14 -17.24 -5.44
N TRP A 275 -8.39 -17.59 -5.64
CA TRP A 275 -9.30 -16.76 -6.39
C TRP A 275 -10.73 -16.88 -5.87
N GLY A 276 -11.50 -15.84 -6.07
CA GLY A 276 -12.92 -15.79 -5.76
C GLY A 276 -13.69 -15.10 -6.88
N ALA A 277 -14.98 -15.39 -6.97
CA ALA A 277 -15.86 -14.80 -7.97
C ALA A 277 -17.18 -14.34 -7.34
N SER A 278 -17.69 -13.21 -7.77
CA SER A 278 -19.03 -12.73 -7.44
C SER A 278 -19.73 -12.33 -8.73
N TRP A 279 -20.80 -13.02 -9.08
CA TRP A 279 -21.66 -12.67 -10.19
C TRP A 279 -22.92 -11.97 -9.69
N PHE A 280 -23.44 -11.02 -10.46
CA PHE A 280 -24.67 -10.29 -10.17
C PHE A 280 -25.48 -10.12 -11.47
N LYS A 281 -26.80 -10.26 -11.34
CA LYS A 281 -27.73 -10.07 -12.44
C LYS A 281 -28.00 -8.61 -12.73
N ASP A 282 -28.00 -7.80 -11.68
CA ASP A 282 -28.22 -6.35 -11.69
C ASP A 282 -27.17 -5.68 -10.81
N MET A 283 -26.62 -4.55 -11.24
CA MET A 283 -25.63 -3.79 -10.45
C MET A 283 -26.17 -3.30 -9.10
N ASP A 284 -27.51 -3.14 -8.97
CA ASP A 284 -28.15 -2.80 -7.68
C ASP A 284 -27.96 -3.90 -6.61
N GLN A 285 -27.57 -5.12 -7.01
CA GLN A 285 -27.21 -6.22 -6.09
C GLN A 285 -25.76 -6.10 -5.59
N LEU A 286 -25.02 -5.16 -6.11
CA LEU A 286 -23.67 -4.82 -5.63
C LEU A 286 -23.80 -3.94 -4.39
N ASP A 287 -24.14 -4.51 -3.23
CA ASP A 287 -24.39 -3.79 -1.97
C ASP A 287 -23.25 -2.86 -1.54
N SER A 288 -22.03 -3.21 -1.86
CA SER A 288 -20.81 -2.41 -1.80
C SER A 288 -19.68 -3.19 -2.41
N LEU A 289 -18.62 -2.51 -2.86
CA LEU A 289 -17.38 -3.19 -3.27
C LEU A 289 -16.87 -4.10 -2.15
N ASP A 290 -16.89 -3.63 -0.91
CA ASP A 290 -16.49 -4.41 0.26
C ASP A 290 -17.32 -5.68 0.43
N GLY A 291 -18.61 -5.63 0.13
CA GLY A 291 -19.50 -6.81 0.14
C GLY A 291 -19.14 -7.80 -0.96
N ALA A 292 -18.87 -7.34 -2.18
CA ALA A 292 -18.46 -8.19 -3.30
C ALA A 292 -17.06 -8.79 -3.07
N LEU A 293 -16.11 -7.97 -2.59
CA LEU A 293 -14.76 -8.42 -2.24
C LEU A 293 -14.79 -9.43 -1.09
N LYS A 294 -15.59 -9.21 -0.05
CA LYS A 294 -15.77 -10.16 1.05
C LYS A 294 -16.39 -11.47 0.58
N ARG A 295 -17.39 -11.44 -0.32
CA ARG A 295 -17.97 -12.67 -0.90
C ARG A 295 -16.94 -13.43 -1.72
N ALA A 296 -16.19 -12.73 -2.58
CA ALA A 296 -15.14 -13.33 -3.38
C ALA A 296 -14.02 -13.90 -2.51
N SER A 297 -13.58 -13.19 -1.47
CA SER A 297 -12.53 -13.65 -0.54
C SER A 297 -13.00 -14.80 0.36
N SER A 298 -14.27 -14.83 0.80
CA SER A 298 -14.80 -15.93 1.60
C SER A 298 -14.91 -17.24 0.80
N GLN A 299 -15.16 -17.16 -0.50
CA GLN A 299 -15.14 -18.31 -1.39
C GLN A 299 -13.71 -18.82 -1.65
N SER A 300 -12.70 -17.96 -1.60
CA SER A 300 -11.30 -18.36 -1.81
C SER A 300 -10.72 -19.18 -0.66
N SER A 301 -11.29 -19.08 0.55
CA SER A 301 -10.80 -19.79 1.74
C SER A 301 -11.22 -21.27 1.80
N GLY A 302 -12.07 -21.75 0.89
CA GLY A 302 -12.67 -23.09 0.93
C GLY A 302 -12.41 -23.99 -0.27
N ILE A 303 -11.83 -23.53 -1.38
CA ILE A 303 -11.80 -24.33 -2.63
C ILE A 303 -10.38 -24.77 -2.96
N THR A 304 -9.99 -25.90 -2.41
CA THR A 304 -8.83 -26.69 -2.85
C THR A 304 -9.17 -27.72 -3.95
N SER A 305 -10.43 -27.87 -4.38
CA SER A 305 -10.84 -28.79 -5.44
C SER A 305 -11.82 -28.17 -6.42
N ALA A 306 -11.72 -28.57 -7.69
CA ALA A 306 -12.50 -28.07 -8.82
C ALA A 306 -13.98 -28.45 -8.78
N GLU A 307 -14.50 -29.05 -7.70
CA GLU A 307 -15.82 -29.67 -7.65
C GLU A 307 -16.87 -28.97 -6.76
N GLU A 308 -16.51 -27.92 -6.03
CA GLU A 308 -17.43 -27.24 -5.10
C GLU A 308 -17.97 -25.89 -5.57
N ILE A 309 -18.08 -25.69 -6.88
CA ILE A 309 -18.89 -24.60 -7.43
C ILE A 309 -20.18 -25.23 -7.96
N SER A 310 -21.04 -25.66 -7.06
CA SER A 310 -22.46 -25.95 -7.33
C SER A 310 -23.28 -25.32 -6.23
N VAL A 311 -24.13 -24.35 -6.65
CA VAL A 311 -25.18 -23.58 -5.99
C VAL A 311 -24.71 -22.24 -5.41
#